data_7886e0fcbf486b5ad63693a743cec93e
#
_entry.id   7886e0fcbf486b5ad63693a743cec93e
#
_cell.length_a   1.000
_cell.length_b   1.000
_cell.length_c   1.000
_cell.angle_alpha   90.00
_cell.angle_beta   90.00
_cell.angle_gamma   90.00
#
_symmetry.space_group_name_H-M   'P 1'
#
loop_
_entity.id
_entity.type
_entity.pdbx_description
1 polymer ?
#
loop_
_entity_poly.entity_id
_entity_poly.type
_entity_poly.pdbx_seq_one_letter_code
_entity_poly.pdbx_strand_id
1 'polypeptide(L)'
;MKKDPTKGFIALLGWAPNAVEAAATFDRRYVVVAPEWAEEYCKTHDIPYLPWNFERLNDRSVEIAQTLKDMGVDVAIPLFEETVEWAGAINSVLLDNPRLFGQAMLMRDKSLMKRRAQLGGIRVGIFEEAHDREDVIRFLKRVNQTLLKLDGDPNDPIHFKAFDKAGCLGHRVIRTPDDVDAIPDDEFPSLMESHLDGWEFAVEAWIHNGKISFLNISEYVRLGYSVHVPASPALEAYRPQIVKQIEKLIKTFDIEFGMIHPEYFVTSDGEMYFGEVAYRPPGFKVFELLERVYKGFNAYH
;
A
#
# COMPACT_ATOMS: atom_id res chain seq x y z
N MET A 1 -23.97 14.36 -17.43
CA MET A 1 -23.19 15.55 -17.89
C MET A 1 -22.30 15.12 -19.05
N LYS A 2 -22.19 15.89 -20.14
CA LYS A 2 -21.22 15.53 -21.21
C LYS A 2 -19.81 15.73 -20.66
N LYS A 3 -19.00 14.66 -20.71
CA LYS A 3 -17.59 14.71 -20.26
C LYS A 3 -16.78 15.60 -21.21
N ASP A 4 -15.92 16.46 -20.65
CA ASP A 4 -15.04 17.31 -21.43
C ASP A 4 -13.85 16.48 -21.96
N PRO A 5 -13.71 16.30 -23.28
CA PRO A 5 -12.63 15.48 -23.84
C PRO A 5 -11.23 16.11 -23.66
N THR A 6 -11.14 17.39 -23.28
CA THR A 6 -9.87 18.08 -23.06
C THR A 6 -9.29 17.87 -21.65
N LYS A 7 -10.09 17.32 -20.72
CA LYS A 7 -9.70 17.12 -19.32
C LYS A 7 -9.05 15.78 -18.98
N GLY A 8 -8.68 15.04 -20.00
CA GLY A 8 -8.03 13.74 -19.86
C GLY A 8 -9.00 12.57 -19.75
N PHE A 9 -8.44 11.36 -19.88
CA PHE A 9 -9.15 10.11 -19.83
C PHE A 9 -8.44 9.16 -18.85
N ILE A 10 -9.14 8.67 -17.83
CA ILE A 10 -8.57 7.80 -16.80
C ILE A 10 -9.10 6.38 -16.92
N ALA A 11 -8.25 5.39 -16.62
CA ALA A 11 -8.67 4.00 -16.41
C ALA A 11 -8.63 3.68 -14.90
N LEU A 12 -9.73 3.17 -14.37
CA LEU A 12 -9.81 2.64 -12.99
C LEU A 12 -9.54 1.14 -13.05
N LEU A 13 -8.47 0.67 -12.42
CA LEU A 13 -8.09 -0.75 -12.42
C LEU A 13 -8.65 -1.46 -11.20
N GLY A 14 -9.62 -2.34 -11.42
CA GLY A 14 -10.39 -3.05 -10.40
C GLY A 14 -11.80 -2.47 -10.22
N TRP A 15 -12.55 -3.05 -9.28
CA TRP A 15 -13.94 -2.69 -9.01
C TRP A 15 -14.12 -2.11 -7.61
N ALA A 16 -14.28 -0.81 -7.50
CA ALA A 16 -14.64 -0.13 -6.25
C ALA A 16 -15.83 0.81 -6.52
N PRO A 17 -17.05 0.49 -6.04
CA PRO A 17 -18.26 1.28 -6.33
C PRO A 17 -18.09 2.77 -6.04
N ASN A 18 -17.54 3.14 -4.89
CA ASN A 18 -17.34 4.54 -4.50
C ASN A 18 -16.38 5.27 -5.46
N ALA A 19 -15.34 4.59 -5.96
CA ALA A 19 -14.41 5.16 -6.94
C ALA A 19 -15.11 5.39 -8.29
N VAL A 20 -15.97 4.45 -8.69
CA VAL A 20 -16.76 4.56 -9.93
C VAL A 20 -17.78 5.69 -9.84
N GLU A 21 -18.49 5.79 -8.69
CA GLU A 21 -19.42 6.89 -8.42
C GLU A 21 -18.72 8.25 -8.45
N ALA A 22 -17.56 8.37 -7.80
CA ALA A 22 -16.75 9.58 -7.83
C ALA A 22 -16.33 9.92 -9.28
N ALA A 23 -15.80 8.95 -10.05
CA ALA A 23 -15.41 9.16 -11.43
C ALA A 23 -16.60 9.58 -12.33
N ALA A 24 -17.80 9.10 -12.03
CA ALA A 24 -19.01 9.50 -12.75
C ALA A 24 -19.34 11.00 -12.56
N THR A 25 -18.94 11.61 -11.44
CA THR A 25 -19.15 13.04 -11.17
C THR A 25 -18.09 13.95 -11.78
N PHE A 26 -16.91 13.40 -12.17
CA PHE A 26 -15.87 14.17 -12.83
C PHE A 26 -16.26 14.64 -14.20
N ASP A 27 -15.80 15.82 -14.56
CA ASP A 27 -15.91 16.37 -15.91
C ASP A 27 -14.76 15.86 -16.82
N ARG A 28 -14.43 14.57 -16.69
CA ARG A 28 -13.45 13.87 -17.54
C ARG A 28 -13.95 12.49 -17.91
N ARG A 29 -13.41 11.93 -18.98
CA ARG A 29 -13.72 10.56 -19.39
C ARG A 29 -13.09 9.56 -18.43
N TYR A 30 -13.76 8.43 -18.24
CA TYR A 30 -13.19 7.30 -17.51
C TYR A 30 -13.64 5.97 -18.13
N VAL A 31 -12.88 4.92 -17.87
CA VAL A 31 -13.24 3.52 -18.13
C VAL A 31 -12.90 2.68 -16.92
N VAL A 32 -13.78 1.75 -16.57
CA VAL A 32 -13.53 0.76 -15.53
C VAL A 32 -12.96 -0.49 -16.17
N VAL A 33 -11.78 -0.90 -15.74
CA VAL A 33 -11.12 -2.13 -16.15
C VAL A 33 -11.25 -3.11 -15.02
N ALA A 34 -12.11 -4.12 -15.15
CA ALA A 34 -12.46 -5.01 -14.04
C ALA A 34 -12.81 -6.42 -14.55
N PRO A 35 -12.84 -7.45 -13.65
CA PRO A 35 -13.23 -8.81 -14.04
C PRO A 35 -14.64 -8.90 -14.64
N GLU A 36 -14.87 -9.95 -15.44
CA GLU A 36 -16.12 -10.17 -16.19
C GLU A 36 -17.40 -10.12 -15.35
N TRP A 37 -17.33 -10.49 -14.08
CA TRP A 37 -18.49 -10.43 -13.19
C TRP A 37 -19.03 -9.00 -12.96
N ALA A 38 -18.24 -7.95 -13.25
CA ALA A 38 -18.69 -6.55 -13.17
C ALA A 38 -19.46 -6.08 -14.41
N GLU A 39 -19.42 -6.86 -15.48
CA GLU A 39 -19.95 -6.46 -16.80
C GLU A 39 -21.46 -6.14 -16.77
N GLU A 40 -22.26 -7.01 -16.15
CA GLU A 40 -23.71 -6.83 -16.08
C GLU A 40 -24.09 -5.53 -15.35
N TYR A 41 -23.41 -5.27 -14.24
CA TYR A 41 -23.61 -4.03 -13.48
C TYR A 41 -23.21 -2.80 -14.30
N CYS A 42 -22.06 -2.84 -14.96
CA CYS A 42 -21.58 -1.75 -15.79
C CYS A 42 -22.54 -1.46 -16.96
N LYS A 43 -23.03 -2.48 -17.64
CA LYS A 43 -24.03 -2.35 -18.72
C LYS A 43 -25.34 -1.73 -18.22
N THR A 44 -25.84 -2.20 -17.06
CA THR A 44 -27.12 -1.74 -16.50
C THR A 44 -27.05 -0.26 -16.08
N HIS A 45 -25.87 0.22 -15.67
CA HIS A 45 -25.66 1.59 -15.18
C HIS A 45 -24.96 2.51 -16.18
N ASP A 46 -24.80 2.08 -17.43
CA ASP A 46 -24.13 2.84 -18.51
C ASP A 46 -22.72 3.30 -18.12
N ILE A 47 -21.96 2.40 -17.43
CA ILE A 47 -20.58 2.63 -17.02
C ILE A 47 -19.64 2.14 -18.13
N PRO A 48 -18.74 2.99 -18.65
CA PRO A 48 -17.71 2.55 -19.59
C PRO A 48 -16.83 1.46 -18.98
N TYR A 49 -16.77 0.31 -19.65
CA TYR A 49 -16.18 -0.89 -19.07
C TYR A 49 -15.32 -1.66 -20.07
N LEU A 50 -14.22 -2.23 -19.58
CA LEU A 50 -13.33 -3.14 -20.30
C LEU A 50 -13.08 -4.38 -19.42
N PRO A 51 -13.41 -5.60 -19.90
CA PRO A 51 -13.18 -6.83 -19.13
C PRO A 51 -11.70 -7.13 -19.01
N TRP A 52 -11.23 -7.36 -17.76
CA TRP A 52 -9.85 -7.76 -17.50
C TRP A 52 -9.69 -8.40 -16.12
N ASN A 53 -8.99 -9.53 -16.05
CA ASN A 53 -8.64 -10.19 -14.79
C ASN A 53 -7.25 -9.79 -14.35
N PHE A 54 -7.14 -9.24 -13.15
CA PHE A 54 -5.88 -8.87 -12.52
C PHE A 54 -5.36 -10.06 -11.69
N GLU A 55 -4.73 -11.00 -12.35
CA GLU A 55 -3.94 -12.05 -11.71
C GLU A 55 -2.52 -11.53 -11.43
N ARG A 56 -1.61 -12.43 -11.04
CA ARG A 56 -0.19 -12.07 -10.96
C ARG A 56 0.25 -11.45 -12.29
N LEU A 57 0.97 -10.32 -12.20
CA LEU A 57 1.43 -9.60 -13.39
C LEU A 57 2.16 -10.53 -14.37
N ASN A 58 1.83 -10.44 -15.63
CA ASN A 58 2.34 -11.26 -16.72
C ASN A 58 2.49 -10.45 -18.01
N ASP A 59 2.89 -11.09 -19.10
CA ASP A 59 3.13 -10.46 -20.41
C ASP A 59 1.90 -9.82 -21.05
N ARG A 60 0.67 -10.20 -20.64
CA ARG A 60 -0.55 -9.54 -21.08
C ARG A 60 -0.67 -8.07 -20.63
N SER A 61 0.20 -7.63 -19.72
CA SER A 61 0.29 -6.22 -19.34
C SER A 61 0.59 -5.30 -20.53
N VAL A 62 1.32 -5.78 -21.53
CA VAL A 62 1.57 -5.04 -22.77
C VAL A 62 0.31 -4.92 -23.62
N GLU A 63 -0.49 -5.99 -23.70
CA GLU A 63 -1.77 -6.03 -24.44
C GLU A 63 -2.74 -4.99 -23.89
N ILE A 64 -3.00 -5.00 -22.60
CA ILE A 64 -3.92 -4.05 -21.95
C ILE A 64 -3.40 -2.61 -22.03
N ALA A 65 -2.10 -2.41 -21.85
CA ALA A 65 -1.49 -1.09 -21.95
C ALA A 65 -1.68 -0.49 -23.36
N GLN A 66 -1.46 -1.30 -24.41
CA GLN A 66 -1.69 -0.85 -25.79
C GLN A 66 -3.17 -0.58 -26.07
N THR A 67 -4.07 -1.46 -25.61
CA THR A 67 -5.52 -1.25 -25.72
C THR A 67 -5.96 0.08 -25.11
N LEU A 68 -5.52 0.38 -23.89
CA LEU A 68 -5.85 1.64 -23.20
C LEU A 68 -5.22 2.86 -23.92
N LYS A 69 -4.01 2.72 -24.44
CA LYS A 69 -3.35 3.75 -25.25
C LYS A 69 -4.12 4.07 -26.53
N ASP A 70 -4.58 3.04 -27.25
CA ASP A 70 -5.37 3.18 -28.48
C ASP A 70 -6.75 3.81 -28.21
N MET A 71 -7.31 3.58 -27.02
CA MET A 71 -8.52 4.26 -26.53
C MET A 71 -8.27 5.73 -26.19
N GLY A 72 -7.01 6.17 -26.07
CA GLY A 72 -6.62 7.51 -25.66
C GLY A 72 -6.68 7.74 -24.15
N VAL A 73 -6.47 6.69 -23.35
CA VAL A 73 -6.34 6.80 -21.88
C VAL A 73 -5.01 7.47 -21.56
N ASP A 74 -5.04 8.43 -20.65
CA ASP A 74 -3.86 9.18 -20.22
C ASP A 74 -3.17 8.54 -19.01
N VAL A 75 -3.95 7.97 -18.07
CA VAL A 75 -3.40 7.37 -16.84
C VAL A 75 -4.31 6.27 -16.32
N ALA A 76 -3.70 5.23 -15.76
CA ALA A 76 -4.35 4.13 -15.05
C ALA A 76 -4.17 4.27 -13.53
N ILE A 77 -5.26 4.14 -12.79
CA ILE A 77 -5.32 4.32 -11.33
C ILE A 77 -5.60 2.97 -10.68
N PRO A 78 -4.70 2.45 -9.83
CA PRO A 78 -4.93 1.20 -9.12
C PRO A 78 -5.94 1.42 -7.97
N LEU A 79 -6.90 0.52 -7.84
CA LEU A 79 -7.91 0.54 -6.77
C LEU A 79 -7.65 -0.51 -5.69
N PHE A 80 -6.86 -1.55 -5.98
CA PHE A 80 -6.55 -2.67 -5.09
C PHE A 80 -5.08 -3.03 -5.15
N GLU A 81 -4.65 -3.83 -4.20
CA GLU A 81 -3.27 -4.27 -4.07
C GLU A 81 -2.76 -4.95 -5.35
N GLU A 82 -3.53 -5.87 -5.90
CA GLU A 82 -3.18 -6.65 -7.11
C GLU A 82 -3.06 -5.78 -8.35
N THR A 83 -3.72 -4.61 -8.36
CA THR A 83 -3.72 -3.72 -9.53
C THR A 83 -2.57 -2.71 -9.53
N VAL A 84 -1.78 -2.62 -8.46
CA VAL A 84 -0.64 -1.68 -8.36
C VAL A 84 0.44 -1.98 -9.40
N GLU A 85 0.84 -3.24 -9.54
CA GLU A 85 1.85 -3.66 -10.53
C GLU A 85 1.36 -3.45 -11.96
N TRP A 86 0.08 -3.78 -12.21
CA TRP A 86 -0.57 -3.56 -13.49
C TRP A 86 -0.64 -2.07 -13.84
N ALA A 87 -0.99 -1.22 -12.87
CA ALA A 87 -0.98 0.24 -13.08
C ALA A 87 0.42 0.75 -13.42
N GLY A 88 1.46 0.24 -12.74
CA GLY A 88 2.84 0.58 -13.05
C GLY A 88 3.26 0.19 -14.46
N ALA A 89 2.93 -1.04 -14.89
CA ALA A 89 3.21 -1.52 -16.24
C ALA A 89 2.45 -0.72 -17.31
N ILE A 90 1.16 -0.49 -17.10
CA ILE A 90 0.31 0.27 -18.02
C ILE A 90 0.80 1.72 -18.11
N ASN A 91 1.00 2.40 -16.98
CA ASN A 91 1.41 3.80 -16.97
C ASN A 91 2.81 4.01 -17.55
N SER A 92 3.71 3.01 -17.47
CA SER A 92 5.01 3.12 -18.12
C SER A 92 4.89 3.20 -19.65
N VAL A 93 3.86 2.59 -20.23
CA VAL A 93 3.54 2.68 -21.68
C VAL A 93 2.76 3.95 -22.01
N LEU A 94 1.73 4.29 -21.21
CA LEU A 94 0.89 5.45 -21.43
C LEU A 94 1.67 6.77 -21.36
N LEU A 95 2.56 6.88 -20.36
CA LEU A 95 3.32 8.09 -20.04
C LEU A 95 4.75 8.07 -20.59
N ASP A 96 5.11 7.03 -21.37
CA ASP A 96 6.46 6.81 -21.88
C ASP A 96 7.55 6.94 -20.78
N ASN A 97 7.26 6.35 -19.61
CA ASN A 97 8.15 6.42 -18.45
C ASN A 97 8.34 5.04 -17.77
N PRO A 98 9.38 4.28 -18.16
CA PRO A 98 9.62 2.93 -17.64
C PRO A 98 9.92 2.88 -16.13
N ARG A 99 10.25 4.02 -15.48
CA ARG A 99 10.49 4.08 -14.04
C ARG A 99 9.23 3.76 -13.22
N LEU A 100 8.03 4.04 -13.78
CA LEU A 100 6.77 3.80 -13.10
C LEU A 100 6.53 2.31 -12.82
N PHE A 101 6.98 1.43 -13.71
CA PHE A 101 6.94 0.00 -13.46
C PHE A 101 7.85 -0.40 -12.30
N GLY A 102 9.11 0.05 -12.29
CA GLY A 102 10.04 -0.21 -11.19
C GLY A 102 9.55 0.34 -9.85
N GLN A 103 8.92 1.52 -9.85
CA GLN A 103 8.30 2.11 -8.66
C GLN A 103 7.13 1.25 -8.14
N ALA A 104 6.25 0.78 -9.03
CA ALA A 104 5.13 -0.06 -8.65
C ALA A 104 5.61 -1.42 -8.06
N MET A 105 6.62 -2.04 -8.65
CA MET A 105 7.24 -3.26 -8.11
C MET A 105 7.84 -3.03 -6.72
N LEU A 106 8.53 -1.90 -6.52
CA LEU A 106 9.08 -1.51 -5.22
C LEU A 106 7.99 -1.35 -4.15
N MET A 107 6.80 -0.86 -4.53
CA MET A 107 5.66 -0.66 -3.63
C MET A 107 4.88 -1.95 -3.34
N ARG A 108 5.26 -3.08 -3.94
CA ARG A 108 4.62 -4.38 -3.75
C ARG A 108 5.48 -5.35 -2.95
N ASP A 109 6.78 -5.24 -3.03
CA ASP A 109 7.72 -6.13 -2.36
C ASP A 109 8.21 -5.50 -1.04
N LYS A 110 7.74 -6.04 0.09
CA LYS A 110 8.07 -5.52 1.43
C LYS A 110 9.57 -5.55 1.74
N SER A 111 10.31 -6.53 1.20
CA SER A 111 11.76 -6.61 1.39
C SER A 111 12.49 -5.49 0.65
N LEU A 112 12.19 -5.31 -0.64
CA LEU A 112 12.74 -4.21 -1.43
C LEU A 112 12.33 -2.85 -0.86
N MET A 113 11.09 -2.72 -0.43
CA MET A 113 10.54 -1.51 0.19
C MET A 113 11.32 -1.12 1.45
N LYS A 114 11.57 -2.06 2.36
CA LYS A 114 12.36 -1.80 3.57
C LYS A 114 13.81 -1.48 3.28
N ARG A 115 14.43 -2.18 2.33
CA ARG A 115 15.80 -1.86 1.86
C ARG A 115 15.88 -0.45 1.29
N ARG A 116 14.91 -0.05 0.47
CA ARG A 116 14.83 1.31 -0.08
C ARG A 116 14.65 2.36 1.00
N ALA A 117 13.75 2.12 1.97
CA ALA A 117 13.53 2.99 3.12
C ALA A 117 14.84 3.16 3.93
N GLN A 118 15.52 2.07 4.26
CA GLN A 118 16.79 2.08 4.99
C GLN A 118 17.88 2.87 4.27
N LEU A 119 18.05 2.66 2.96
CA LEU A 119 19.00 3.41 2.12
C LEU A 119 18.65 4.91 2.07
N GLY A 120 17.38 5.28 2.13
CA GLY A 120 16.92 6.67 2.27
C GLY A 120 17.07 7.23 3.69
N GLY A 121 17.62 6.45 4.64
CA GLY A 121 17.79 6.83 6.03
C GLY A 121 16.47 6.86 6.83
N ILE A 122 15.41 6.20 6.33
CA ILE A 122 14.16 5.96 7.09
C ILE A 122 14.42 4.77 8.00
N ARG A 123 14.04 4.90 9.27
CA ARG A 123 14.23 3.85 10.26
C ARG A 123 13.27 2.69 10.00
N VAL A 124 13.78 1.46 10.04
CA VAL A 124 13.02 0.21 9.90
C VAL A 124 13.40 -0.72 11.03
N GLY A 125 12.54 -1.65 11.41
CA GLY A 125 12.89 -2.75 12.31
C GLY A 125 14.00 -3.63 11.74
N ILE A 126 14.52 -4.55 12.53
CA ILE A 126 15.45 -5.57 12.03
C ILE A 126 14.64 -6.50 11.11
N PHE A 127 15.13 -6.75 9.91
CA PHE A 127 14.44 -7.61 8.95
C PHE A 127 15.42 -8.44 8.12
N GLU A 128 14.97 -9.60 7.69
CA GLU A 128 15.65 -10.50 6.73
C GLU A 128 14.63 -11.29 5.93
N GLU A 129 15.06 -11.85 4.81
CA GLU A 129 14.29 -12.83 4.04
C GLU A 129 14.55 -14.24 4.59
N ALA A 130 13.50 -15.04 4.68
CA ALA A 130 13.58 -16.46 4.98
C ALA A 130 13.29 -17.27 3.73
N HIS A 131 14.18 -18.20 3.39
CA HIS A 131 14.01 -19.14 2.29
C HIS A 131 13.58 -20.52 2.81
N ASP A 132 13.81 -20.77 4.10
CA ASP A 132 13.47 -22.01 4.78
C ASP A 132 13.28 -21.79 6.30
N ARG A 133 12.88 -22.87 7.01
CA ARG A 133 12.71 -22.82 8.48
C ARG A 133 14.00 -22.56 9.25
N GLU A 134 15.15 -22.96 8.72
CA GLU A 134 16.44 -22.73 9.38
C GLU A 134 16.78 -21.21 9.41
N ASP A 135 16.43 -20.49 8.35
CA ASP A 135 16.54 -19.04 8.29
C ASP A 135 15.73 -18.40 9.39
N VAL A 136 14.48 -18.85 9.60
CA VAL A 136 13.59 -18.32 10.65
C VAL A 136 14.20 -18.54 12.04
N ILE A 137 14.71 -19.74 12.31
CA ILE A 137 15.35 -20.08 13.60
C ILE A 137 16.60 -19.22 13.82
N ARG A 138 17.43 -19.04 12.78
CA ARG A 138 18.64 -18.20 12.89
C ARG A 138 18.27 -16.74 13.17
N PHE A 139 17.27 -16.22 12.49
CA PHE A 139 16.80 -14.86 12.66
C PHE A 139 16.24 -14.63 14.07
N LEU A 140 15.38 -15.53 14.57
CA LEU A 140 14.82 -15.46 15.93
C LEU A 140 15.95 -15.41 16.98
N LYS A 141 16.93 -16.30 16.88
CA LYS A 141 18.08 -16.31 17.79
C LYS A 141 18.89 -15.00 17.74
N ARG A 142 19.11 -14.49 16.52
CA ARG A 142 19.88 -13.26 16.33
C ARG A 142 19.14 -12.04 16.88
N VAL A 143 17.85 -11.92 16.65
CA VAL A 143 17.01 -10.83 17.19
C VAL A 143 17.03 -10.86 18.70
N ASN A 144 16.78 -12.03 19.33
CA ASN A 144 16.80 -12.17 20.78
C ASN A 144 18.15 -11.77 21.38
N GLN A 145 19.27 -12.20 20.78
CA GLN A 145 20.61 -11.79 21.22
C GLN A 145 20.88 -10.28 21.04
N THR A 146 20.30 -9.67 20.03
CA THR A 146 20.43 -8.22 19.79
C THR A 146 19.62 -7.44 20.80
N LEU A 147 18.39 -7.87 21.10
CA LEU A 147 17.53 -7.26 22.11
C LEU A 147 18.17 -7.31 23.50
N LEU A 148 18.75 -8.45 23.88
CA LEU A 148 19.50 -8.57 25.14
C LEU A 148 20.63 -7.54 25.29
N LYS A 149 21.32 -7.20 24.19
CA LYS A 149 22.40 -6.19 24.19
C LYS A 149 21.86 -4.74 24.25
N LEU A 150 20.61 -4.55 23.90
CA LEU A 150 19.94 -3.24 23.86
C LEU A 150 18.95 -3.06 25.02
N ASP A 151 19.04 -3.90 26.06
CA ASP A 151 18.11 -3.93 27.20
C ASP A 151 16.63 -4.12 26.79
N GLY A 152 16.39 -4.73 25.63
CA GLY A 152 15.05 -5.13 25.16
C GLY A 152 14.61 -6.49 25.70
N ASP A 153 13.34 -6.87 25.49
CA ASP A 153 12.83 -8.18 25.89
C ASP A 153 13.32 -9.27 24.91
N PRO A 154 14.16 -10.22 25.35
CA PRO A 154 14.62 -11.31 24.49
C PRO A 154 13.53 -12.33 24.14
N ASN A 155 12.33 -12.21 24.73
CA ASN A 155 11.18 -13.05 24.45
C ASN A 155 10.21 -12.42 23.45
N ASP A 156 10.52 -11.22 22.95
CA ASP A 156 9.71 -10.61 21.90
C ASP A 156 9.62 -11.52 20.68
N PRO A 157 8.45 -11.63 20.08
CA PRO A 157 8.26 -12.44 18.89
C PRO A 157 8.98 -11.83 17.69
N ILE A 158 9.15 -12.64 16.66
CA ILE A 158 9.37 -12.13 15.32
C ILE A 158 8.09 -12.27 14.51
N HIS A 159 7.97 -11.47 13.45
CA HIS A 159 6.87 -11.50 12.51
C HIS A 159 7.36 -12.11 11.20
N PHE A 160 6.61 -13.09 10.69
CA PHE A 160 6.83 -13.74 9.41
C PHE A 160 5.71 -13.30 8.47
N LYS A 161 6.05 -12.71 7.32
CA LYS A 161 5.09 -12.07 6.41
C LYS A 161 5.39 -12.39 4.96
N ALA A 162 4.38 -12.70 4.16
CA ALA A 162 4.53 -12.79 2.71
C ALA A 162 4.98 -11.43 2.13
N PHE A 163 5.78 -11.45 1.06
CA PHE A 163 6.33 -10.23 0.45
C PHE A 163 5.25 -9.31 -0.14
N ASP A 164 4.23 -9.90 -0.77
CA ASP A 164 3.29 -9.22 -1.67
C ASP A 164 1.82 -9.30 -1.25
N LYS A 165 1.53 -9.82 -0.04
CA LYS A 165 0.15 -9.91 0.48
C LYS A 165 -0.20 -8.71 1.36
N ALA A 166 -1.49 -8.33 1.35
CA ALA A 166 -2.05 -7.25 2.16
C ALA A 166 -3.03 -7.80 3.21
N GLY A 167 -3.41 -6.95 4.18
CA GLY A 167 -4.46 -7.27 5.15
C GLY A 167 -4.14 -8.44 6.08
N CYS A 168 -2.91 -8.55 6.53
CA CYS A 168 -2.41 -9.62 7.42
C CYS A 168 -2.47 -11.05 6.81
N LEU A 169 -2.71 -11.20 5.52
CA LEU A 169 -2.67 -12.51 4.87
C LEU A 169 -1.23 -13.05 4.85
N GLY A 170 -1.06 -14.29 5.33
CA GLY A 170 0.27 -14.92 5.46
C GLY A 170 1.15 -14.29 6.55
N HIS A 171 0.55 -13.55 7.50
CA HIS A 171 1.26 -13.05 8.67
C HIS A 171 1.20 -14.06 9.82
N ARG A 172 2.37 -14.39 10.36
CA ARG A 172 2.54 -15.27 11.53
C ARG A 172 3.39 -14.58 12.59
N VAL A 173 3.08 -14.85 13.84
CA VAL A 173 3.85 -14.41 15.01
C VAL A 173 4.62 -15.62 15.53
N ILE A 174 5.94 -15.55 15.48
CA ILE A 174 6.84 -16.65 15.81
C ILE A 174 7.54 -16.34 17.14
N ARG A 175 7.35 -17.20 18.13
CA ARG A 175 7.97 -17.10 19.46
C ARG A 175 8.90 -18.26 19.77
N THR A 176 8.57 -19.44 19.26
CA THR A 176 9.18 -20.72 19.59
C THR A 176 9.56 -21.49 18.32
N PRO A 177 10.45 -22.48 18.43
CA PRO A 177 10.71 -23.41 17.34
C PRO A 177 9.45 -24.15 16.84
N ASP A 178 8.51 -24.47 17.73
CA ASP A 178 7.26 -25.15 17.35
C ASP A 178 6.40 -24.27 16.41
N ASP A 179 6.43 -22.94 16.60
CA ASP A 179 5.77 -22.01 15.69
C ASP A 179 6.41 -22.04 14.29
N VAL A 180 7.72 -22.29 14.20
CA VAL A 180 8.46 -22.40 12.95
C VAL A 180 8.06 -23.69 12.20
N ASP A 181 7.92 -24.80 12.95
CA ASP A 181 7.51 -26.09 12.35
C ASP A 181 6.11 -26.04 11.76
N ALA A 182 5.26 -25.14 12.26
CA ALA A 182 3.90 -24.93 11.78
C ALA A 182 3.82 -24.07 10.48
N ILE A 183 4.94 -23.53 9.96
CA ILE A 183 4.94 -22.76 8.70
C ILE A 183 4.86 -23.75 7.53
N PRO A 184 3.88 -23.63 6.61
CA PRO A 184 3.82 -24.42 5.38
C PRO A 184 5.00 -24.13 4.45
N ASP A 185 5.46 -25.12 3.70
CA ASP A 185 6.61 -24.99 2.78
C ASP A 185 6.34 -23.99 1.64
N ASP A 186 5.09 -23.89 1.22
CA ASP A 186 4.65 -22.98 0.14
C ASP A 186 4.54 -21.50 0.58
N GLU A 187 4.74 -21.20 1.87
CA GLU A 187 4.84 -19.84 2.35
C GLU A 187 6.27 -19.25 2.23
N PHE A 188 7.25 -20.05 1.85
CA PHE A 188 8.60 -19.58 1.57
C PHE A 188 8.79 -19.23 0.07
N PRO A 189 9.59 -18.18 -0.26
CA PRO A 189 10.28 -17.28 0.64
C PRO A 189 9.34 -16.19 1.23
N SER A 190 9.70 -15.68 2.42
CA SER A 190 8.95 -14.65 3.13
C SER A 190 9.85 -13.67 3.89
N LEU A 191 9.28 -12.56 4.33
CA LEU A 191 9.97 -11.54 5.13
C LEU A 191 9.85 -11.89 6.62
N MET A 192 10.95 -11.78 7.35
CA MET A 192 10.98 -11.78 8.81
C MET A 192 11.28 -10.39 9.34
N GLU A 193 10.61 -10.02 10.43
CA GLU A 193 10.80 -8.73 11.10
C GLU A 193 10.86 -8.90 12.62
N SER A 194 11.68 -8.07 13.29
CA SER A 194 11.62 -7.95 14.74
C SER A 194 10.31 -7.32 15.17
N HIS A 195 9.83 -7.67 16.35
CA HIS A 195 8.71 -6.96 16.98
C HIS A 195 9.08 -5.50 17.25
N LEU A 196 8.10 -4.62 17.11
CA LEU A 196 8.18 -3.21 17.47
C LEU A 196 7.07 -2.94 18.49
N ASP A 197 7.47 -2.65 19.74
CA ASP A 197 6.53 -2.27 20.78
C ASP A 197 6.20 -0.78 20.65
N GLY A 198 4.93 -0.47 20.43
CA GLY A 198 4.49 0.91 20.22
C GLY A 198 3.09 1.02 19.60
N TRP A 199 2.74 2.24 19.23
CA TRP A 199 1.51 2.53 18.50
C TRP A 199 1.70 2.30 17.02
N GLU A 200 0.93 1.41 16.45
CA GLU A 200 0.84 1.24 15.01
C GLU A 200 -0.19 2.21 14.44
N PHE A 201 0.18 2.92 13.37
CA PHE A 201 -0.67 3.86 12.70
C PHE A 201 -0.42 3.90 11.19
N ALA A 202 -1.42 4.32 10.47
CA ALA A 202 -1.32 4.58 9.05
C ALA A 202 -1.49 6.07 8.75
N VAL A 203 -1.05 6.47 7.56
CA VAL A 203 -1.24 7.82 7.03
C VAL A 203 -1.90 7.71 5.67
N GLU A 204 -2.99 8.43 5.47
CA GLU A 204 -3.56 8.65 4.14
C GLU A 204 -3.01 9.98 3.62
N ALA A 205 -2.15 9.91 2.59
CA ALA A 205 -1.57 11.10 2.01
C ALA A 205 -1.79 11.18 0.50
N TRP A 206 -2.32 12.30 0.03
CA TRP A 206 -2.43 12.65 -1.39
C TRP A 206 -1.22 13.49 -1.78
N ILE A 207 -0.53 13.05 -2.82
CA ILE A 207 0.72 13.64 -3.29
C ILE A 207 0.47 14.30 -4.64
N HIS A 208 0.93 15.54 -4.77
CA HIS A 208 0.90 16.30 -6.01
C HIS A 208 2.23 17.04 -6.21
N ASN A 209 2.91 16.75 -7.33
CA ASN A 209 4.24 17.29 -7.63
C ASN A 209 5.25 17.05 -6.49
N GLY A 210 5.27 15.83 -5.94
CA GLY A 210 6.17 15.45 -4.86
C GLY A 210 5.89 16.12 -3.51
N LYS A 211 4.72 16.73 -3.33
CA LYS A 211 4.31 17.44 -2.10
C LYS A 211 3.00 16.89 -1.57
N ILE A 212 2.86 16.90 -0.26
CA ILE A 212 1.62 16.51 0.43
C ILE A 212 0.56 17.59 0.15
N SER A 213 -0.54 17.20 -0.49
CA SER A 213 -1.72 18.07 -0.69
C SER A 213 -2.78 17.89 0.40
N PHE A 214 -2.90 16.68 0.93
CA PHE A 214 -3.74 16.34 2.07
C PHE A 214 -3.08 15.22 2.87
N LEU A 215 -3.26 15.21 4.20
CA LEU A 215 -2.75 14.17 5.08
C LEU A 215 -3.71 13.95 6.26
N ASN A 216 -4.12 12.71 6.45
CA ASN A 216 -4.79 12.21 7.65
C ASN A 216 -3.89 11.19 8.35
N ILE A 217 -4.06 11.06 9.66
CA ILE A 217 -3.45 10.00 10.47
C ILE A 217 -4.56 9.11 10.98
N SER A 218 -4.43 7.80 10.74
CA SER A 218 -5.34 6.76 11.20
C SER A 218 -4.63 5.89 12.23
N GLU A 219 -5.22 5.73 13.41
CA GLU A 219 -4.62 4.96 14.52
C GLU A 219 -5.25 3.58 14.58
N TYR A 220 -4.43 2.52 14.51
CA TYR A 220 -4.89 1.16 14.73
C TYR A 220 -5.08 0.91 16.23
N VAL A 221 -6.34 0.79 16.66
CA VAL A 221 -6.67 0.39 18.04
C VAL A 221 -6.48 -1.12 18.20
N ARG A 222 -6.87 -1.85 17.18
CA ARG A 222 -6.61 -3.28 17.03
C ARG A 222 -6.47 -3.61 15.57
N LEU A 223 -5.26 -3.98 15.16
CA LEU A 223 -4.94 -4.29 13.78
C LEU A 223 -5.95 -5.30 13.18
N GLY A 224 -6.49 -4.98 12.01
CA GLY A 224 -7.48 -5.78 11.31
C GLY A 224 -8.91 -5.73 11.88
N TYR A 225 -9.17 -4.97 12.97
CA TYR A 225 -10.48 -4.93 13.61
C TYR A 225 -11.02 -3.53 13.88
N SER A 226 -10.18 -2.60 14.33
CA SER A 226 -10.64 -1.25 14.66
C SER A 226 -9.57 -0.19 14.42
N VAL A 227 -10.02 0.94 13.91
CA VAL A 227 -9.20 2.10 13.57
C VAL A 227 -9.91 3.38 14.01
N HIS A 228 -9.16 4.34 14.56
CA HIS A 228 -9.61 5.70 14.77
C HIS A 228 -9.23 6.57 13.57
N VAL A 229 -10.20 7.26 13.01
CA VAL A 229 -10.05 8.22 11.92
C VAL A 229 -10.81 9.51 12.29
N PRO A 230 -10.14 10.64 12.50
CA PRO A 230 -8.69 10.82 12.65
C PRO A 230 -8.14 10.11 13.89
N ALA A 231 -6.81 10.09 14.03
CA ALA A 231 -6.13 9.53 15.18
C ALA A 231 -6.50 10.23 16.49
N SER A 232 -6.19 9.57 17.62
CA SER A 232 -6.35 10.16 18.95
C SER A 232 -5.51 11.44 19.12
N PRO A 233 -5.88 12.36 20.02
CA PRO A 233 -5.07 13.55 20.31
C PRO A 233 -3.64 13.23 20.73
N ALA A 234 -3.41 12.07 21.36
CA ALA A 234 -2.09 11.63 21.78
C ALA A 234 -1.19 11.32 20.57
N LEU A 235 -1.69 10.59 19.58
CA LEU A 235 -0.95 10.32 18.34
C LEU A 235 -0.87 11.56 17.44
N GLU A 236 -1.93 12.38 17.40
CA GLU A 236 -1.93 13.64 16.66
C GLU A 236 -0.84 14.64 17.14
N ALA A 237 -0.41 14.53 18.38
CA ALA A 237 0.72 15.35 18.89
C ALA A 237 2.03 15.06 18.12
N TYR A 238 2.19 13.89 17.53
CA TYR A 238 3.33 13.53 16.68
C TYR A 238 3.20 14.00 15.22
N ARG A 239 2.09 14.64 14.83
CA ARG A 239 1.85 15.09 13.44
C ARG A 239 3.05 15.82 12.78
N PRO A 240 3.75 16.77 13.45
CA PRO A 240 4.90 17.44 12.83
C PRO A 240 6.05 16.49 12.47
N GLN A 241 6.25 15.45 13.29
CA GLN A 241 7.26 14.41 13.04
C GLN A 241 6.79 13.45 11.95
N ILE A 242 5.53 13.05 11.99
CA ILE A 242 4.89 12.20 10.97
C ILE A 242 4.99 12.86 9.59
N VAL A 243 4.63 14.13 9.46
CA VAL A 243 4.74 14.88 8.20
C VAL A 243 6.17 14.84 7.65
N LYS A 244 7.19 15.05 8.50
CA LYS A 244 8.60 14.95 8.09
C LYS A 244 8.97 13.54 7.60
N GLN A 245 8.44 12.50 8.24
CA GLN A 245 8.66 11.12 7.78
C GLN A 245 8.00 10.86 6.43
N ILE A 246 6.79 11.37 6.21
CA ILE A 246 6.08 11.25 4.93
C ILE A 246 6.81 12.03 3.82
N GLU A 247 7.28 13.26 4.08
CA GLU A 247 8.09 14.02 3.12
C GLU A 247 9.38 13.26 2.75
N LYS A 248 10.03 12.64 3.74
CA LYS A 248 11.21 11.81 3.51
C LYS A 248 10.89 10.55 2.71
N LEU A 249 9.75 9.92 2.99
CA LEU A 249 9.26 8.75 2.25
C LEU A 249 9.02 9.12 0.78
N ILE A 250 8.28 10.19 0.52
CA ILE A 250 7.99 10.71 -0.82
C ILE A 250 9.30 10.87 -1.63
N LYS A 251 10.29 11.54 -1.04
CA LYS A 251 11.59 11.74 -1.67
C LYS A 251 12.35 10.43 -1.89
N THR A 252 12.32 9.51 -0.90
CA THR A 252 13.07 8.25 -0.96
C THR A 252 12.51 7.32 -2.04
N PHE A 253 11.19 7.35 -2.25
CA PHE A 253 10.48 6.48 -3.19
C PHE A 253 10.14 7.18 -4.52
N ASP A 254 10.62 8.42 -4.73
CA ASP A 254 10.40 9.23 -5.93
C ASP A 254 8.90 9.38 -6.28
N ILE A 255 8.05 9.62 -5.27
CA ILE A 255 6.60 9.72 -5.44
C ILE A 255 6.25 11.14 -5.90
N GLU A 256 5.82 11.29 -7.13
CA GLU A 256 5.41 12.58 -7.69
C GLU A 256 3.91 12.84 -7.57
N PHE A 257 3.08 11.82 -7.79
CA PHE A 257 1.62 11.91 -7.82
C PHE A 257 0.99 10.67 -7.20
N GLY A 258 -0.25 10.80 -6.75
CA GLY A 258 -1.06 9.69 -6.31
C GLY A 258 -1.36 9.71 -4.82
N MET A 259 -2.05 8.68 -4.38
CA MET A 259 -2.38 8.44 -2.99
C MET A 259 -1.48 7.34 -2.43
N ILE A 260 -0.92 7.57 -1.26
CA ILE A 260 -0.14 6.57 -0.52
C ILE A 260 -0.76 6.30 0.85
N HIS A 261 -0.61 5.06 1.29
CA HIS A 261 -1.05 4.59 2.61
C HIS A 261 0.13 3.90 3.32
N PRO A 262 1.10 4.68 3.86
CA PRO A 262 2.19 4.13 4.64
C PRO A 262 1.76 3.79 6.06
N GLU A 263 2.34 2.72 6.60
CA GLU A 263 2.18 2.26 7.97
C GLU A 263 3.47 2.46 8.76
N TYR A 264 3.33 2.97 9.96
CA TYR A 264 4.42 3.29 10.87
C TYR A 264 4.13 2.83 12.28
N PHE A 265 5.19 2.66 13.05
CA PHE A 265 5.14 2.48 14.50
C PHE A 265 5.80 3.68 15.17
N VAL A 266 5.21 4.16 16.27
CA VAL A 266 5.88 5.07 17.20
C VAL A 266 6.07 4.35 18.52
N THR A 267 7.33 4.13 18.88
CA THR A 267 7.72 3.42 20.10
C THR A 267 7.62 4.31 21.35
N SER A 268 7.70 3.73 22.53
CA SER A 268 7.53 4.44 23.81
C SER A 268 8.55 5.56 24.03
N ASP A 269 9.72 5.50 23.38
CA ASP A 269 10.75 6.54 23.38
C ASP A 269 10.52 7.62 22.29
N GLY A 270 9.41 7.54 21.56
CA GLY A 270 9.02 8.51 20.53
C GLY A 270 9.71 8.33 19.18
N GLU A 271 10.44 7.23 18.98
CA GLU A 271 11.08 6.92 17.71
C GLU A 271 10.09 6.32 16.72
N MET A 272 10.22 6.70 15.44
CA MET A 272 9.33 6.23 14.38
C MET A 272 10.01 5.22 13.49
N TYR A 273 9.34 4.08 13.28
CA TYR A 273 9.78 3.01 12.41
C TYR A 273 8.78 2.80 11.28
N PHE A 274 9.29 2.74 10.07
CA PHE A 274 8.51 2.45 8.87
C PHE A 274 8.15 0.97 8.81
N GLY A 275 6.89 0.68 8.64
CA GLY A 275 6.34 -0.65 8.40
C GLY A 275 6.33 -1.00 6.93
N GLU A 276 5.39 -0.43 6.21
CA GLU A 276 5.20 -0.62 4.77
C GLU A 276 4.49 0.60 4.15
N VAL A 277 4.39 0.65 2.82
CA VAL A 277 3.58 1.64 2.12
C VAL A 277 2.79 0.99 0.99
N ALA A 278 1.49 1.18 0.97
CA ALA A 278 0.65 0.84 -0.16
C ALA A 278 0.46 2.06 -1.08
N TYR A 279 0.47 1.82 -2.40
CA TYR A 279 0.28 2.85 -3.44
C TYR A 279 -1.10 2.72 -4.08
N ARG A 280 -2.11 2.72 -3.23
CA ARG A 280 -3.52 2.51 -3.56
C ARG A 280 -4.41 2.97 -2.39
N PRO A 281 -5.74 3.10 -2.61
CA PRO A 281 -6.70 3.35 -1.54
C PRO A 281 -6.60 2.33 -0.40
N PRO A 282 -6.72 2.76 0.87
CA PRO A 282 -6.70 1.86 2.02
C PRO A 282 -7.94 0.97 2.07
N GLY A 283 -7.81 -0.15 2.79
CA GLY A 283 -8.94 -1.01 3.16
C GLY A 283 -9.76 -0.46 4.33
N PHE A 284 -10.53 -1.34 4.99
CA PHE A 284 -11.28 -1.07 6.24
C PHE A 284 -12.20 0.15 6.22
N LYS A 285 -12.70 0.57 5.05
CA LYS A 285 -13.58 1.73 4.88
C LYS A 285 -12.99 3.05 5.38
N VAL A 286 -11.67 3.17 5.37
CA VAL A 286 -10.99 4.40 5.82
C VAL A 286 -11.46 5.61 5.02
N PHE A 287 -11.67 5.47 3.72
CA PHE A 287 -12.14 6.56 2.87
C PHE A 287 -13.56 7.02 3.25
N GLU A 288 -14.47 6.09 3.54
CA GLU A 288 -15.81 6.42 4.01
C GLU A 288 -15.78 7.10 5.39
N LEU A 289 -14.81 6.74 6.25
CA LEU A 289 -14.61 7.42 7.53
C LEU A 289 -14.09 8.85 7.32
N LEU A 290 -13.13 9.05 6.42
CA LEU A 290 -12.59 10.37 6.06
C LEU A 290 -13.71 11.30 5.55
N GLU A 291 -14.58 10.81 4.67
CA GLU A 291 -15.70 11.58 4.13
C GLU A 291 -16.71 12.00 5.21
N ARG A 292 -16.91 11.17 6.23
CA ARG A 292 -17.77 11.51 7.39
C ARG A 292 -17.15 12.56 8.31
N VAL A 293 -15.84 12.50 8.50
CA VAL A 293 -15.06 13.39 9.39
C VAL A 293 -14.84 14.75 8.74
N TYR A 294 -14.38 14.75 7.49
CA TYR A 294 -14.06 15.97 6.75
C TYR A 294 -15.20 16.31 5.79
N LYS A 295 -16.18 17.08 6.28
CA LYS A 295 -17.38 17.44 5.52
C LYS A 295 -17.04 18.05 4.16
N GLY A 296 -17.61 17.49 3.11
CA GLY A 296 -17.36 17.91 1.72
C GLY A 296 -16.10 17.33 1.10
N PHE A 297 -15.33 16.54 1.84
CA PHE A 297 -14.23 15.76 1.30
C PHE A 297 -14.76 14.49 0.64
N ASN A 298 -14.30 14.20 -0.57
CA ASN A 298 -14.47 12.91 -1.23
C ASN A 298 -13.09 12.36 -1.52
N ALA A 299 -12.77 11.22 -0.95
CA ALA A 299 -11.43 10.64 -0.98
C ALA A 299 -11.00 10.19 -2.39
N TYR A 300 -11.95 9.94 -3.28
CA TYR A 300 -11.70 9.55 -4.67
C TYR A 300 -11.66 10.75 -5.64
N HIS A 301 -11.98 11.97 -5.17
CA HIS A 301 -11.89 13.22 -5.92
C HIS A 301 -10.49 13.83 -5.86
#